data_9020b75a68b29d5b8e75923e1e38b73b
#
_entry.id   9020b75a68b29d5b8e75923e1e38b73b
#
_cell.length_a   1.000
_cell.length_b   1.000
_cell.length_c   1.000
_cell.angle_alpha   90.00
_cell.angle_beta   90.00
_cell.angle_gamma   90.00
#
_symmetry.space_group_name_H-M   'P 1'
#
loop_
_entity.id
_entity.type
_entity.pdbx_description
1 polymer ?
#
loop_
_entity_poly.entity_id
_entity_poly.type
_entity_poly.pdbx_seq_one_letter_code
_entity_poly.pdbx_strand_id
1 'polypeptide(L)'
;FKNCFITTVDNKNFDSIVENMEEYNTFVICLLDNKTQIQKTYEKIISIHEQKQLGSICIINDEGDVVTKARNITDVANQPESHKKWIEFTQKTSDRGISVKRVFVSATPENVVYIHKPGYLWDLPIPLNYVGHDKINFNELNDFSTGQITRILAREVRLRKQEGGMILYCVERNKDSDENDNNQMKVFNDIILNLKQTGLDAVTMYNSDGIKVVFRLKKQKTMFINKIETLDLKYTMDNNIINVNKKDIVISKFYGYLQSCDCKVVLTIGKDLISRGISFVSDHKENPLTATTMIYKPGNQLHCVALCQAIGRLTGTAQSKLSRRLYTTDDVYNNYMTFIENQKEIIKAIKENVNKVDDSLISDIALWKMSRPVDRKTLKLEKDMV
;
A
#
# COMPACT_ATOMS: atom_id res chain seq x y z
N PHE A 1 -27.58 -0.44 -3.22
CA PHE A 1 -27.45 1.02 -3.49
C PHE A 1 -28.36 1.47 -4.65
N LYS A 2 -29.64 1.11 -4.62
CA LYS A 2 -30.65 1.73 -5.48
C LYS A 2 -30.75 3.20 -5.04
N ASN A 3 -30.61 4.14 -5.96
CA ASN A 3 -30.64 5.59 -5.71
C ASN A 3 -29.36 6.20 -5.10
N CYS A 4 -28.18 5.69 -5.49
CA CYS A 4 -26.89 6.28 -5.13
C CYS A 4 -26.22 6.87 -6.37
N PHE A 5 -25.84 8.14 -6.31
CA PHE A 5 -25.03 8.80 -7.34
C PHE A 5 -23.56 8.82 -6.91
N ILE A 6 -22.66 8.28 -7.75
CA ILE A 6 -21.23 8.20 -7.45
C ILE A 6 -20.47 9.01 -8.50
N THR A 7 -19.62 9.91 -8.05
CA THR A 7 -18.78 10.74 -8.93
C THR A 7 -17.41 11.01 -8.32
N THR A 8 -16.49 11.54 -9.13
CA THR A 8 -15.20 12.08 -8.68
C THR A 8 -15.17 13.58 -8.91
N VAL A 9 -14.37 14.31 -8.12
CA VAL A 9 -14.27 15.79 -8.22
C VAL A 9 -13.78 16.26 -9.60
N ASP A 10 -13.01 15.43 -10.29
CA ASP A 10 -12.48 15.75 -11.62
C ASP A 10 -13.39 15.30 -12.76
N ASN A 11 -14.54 14.69 -12.47
CA ASN A 11 -15.51 14.25 -13.46
C ASN A 11 -16.47 15.39 -13.83
N LYS A 12 -16.83 15.51 -15.11
CA LYS A 12 -17.87 16.46 -15.60
C LYS A 12 -19.21 16.32 -14.86
N ASN A 13 -19.55 15.10 -14.44
CA ASN A 13 -20.75 14.82 -13.66
C ASN A 13 -20.71 15.39 -12.23
N PHE A 14 -19.55 15.88 -11.75
CA PHE A 14 -19.49 16.56 -10.46
C PHE A 14 -20.29 17.85 -10.45
N ASP A 15 -20.27 18.58 -11.56
CA ASP A 15 -21.05 19.83 -11.68
C ASP A 15 -22.56 19.58 -11.79
N SER A 16 -22.95 18.43 -12.35
CA SER A 16 -24.36 18.03 -12.48
C SER A 16 -24.96 17.35 -11.25
N ILE A 17 -24.25 17.24 -10.11
CA ILE A 17 -24.80 16.65 -8.88
C ILE A 17 -26.09 17.35 -8.46
N VAL A 18 -26.11 18.66 -8.55
CA VAL A 18 -27.27 19.50 -8.13
C VAL A 18 -28.49 19.19 -9.00
N GLU A 19 -28.30 18.98 -10.30
CA GLU A 19 -29.37 18.67 -11.26
C GLU A 19 -29.98 17.29 -11.02
N ASN A 20 -29.21 16.36 -10.45
CA ASN A 20 -29.64 14.99 -10.19
C ASN A 20 -30.16 14.76 -8.76
N MET A 21 -30.30 15.81 -7.96
CA MET A 21 -30.66 15.70 -6.52
C MET A 21 -32.07 15.12 -6.29
N GLU A 22 -32.98 15.25 -7.24
CA GLU A 22 -34.34 14.71 -7.12
C GLU A 22 -34.36 13.18 -7.29
N GLU A 23 -33.43 12.62 -8.08
CA GLU A 23 -33.40 11.20 -8.39
C GLU A 23 -32.66 10.38 -7.33
N TYR A 24 -31.76 11.00 -6.59
CA TYR A 24 -30.83 10.28 -5.68
C TYR A 24 -30.95 10.75 -4.22
N ASN A 25 -30.99 9.79 -3.32
CA ASN A 25 -31.01 10.06 -1.88
C ASN A 25 -29.61 10.03 -1.26
N THR A 26 -28.63 9.50 -1.96
CA THR A 26 -27.26 9.35 -1.48
C THR A 26 -26.28 9.78 -2.57
N PHE A 27 -25.34 10.63 -2.19
CA PHE A 27 -24.26 11.07 -3.07
C PHE A 27 -22.93 10.59 -2.50
N VAL A 28 -22.14 9.93 -3.30
CA VAL A 28 -20.77 9.52 -2.97
C VAL A 28 -19.81 10.31 -3.82
N ILE A 29 -19.01 11.16 -3.21
CA ILE A 29 -18.00 11.96 -3.87
C ILE A 29 -16.65 11.39 -3.53
N CYS A 30 -15.95 10.85 -4.54
CA CYS A 30 -14.57 10.38 -4.40
C CYS A 30 -13.61 11.51 -4.74
N LEU A 31 -12.67 11.80 -3.86
CA LEU A 31 -11.68 12.85 -4.06
C LEU A 31 -10.30 12.42 -3.57
N LEU A 32 -9.27 13.06 -4.11
CA LEU A 32 -7.92 12.91 -3.60
C LEU A 32 -7.73 13.82 -2.37
N ASP A 33 -6.87 13.40 -1.45
CA ASP A 33 -6.54 14.18 -0.26
C ASP A 33 -5.61 15.35 -0.61
N ASN A 34 -6.16 16.36 -1.31
CA ASN A 34 -5.48 17.61 -1.62
C ASN A 34 -6.40 18.81 -1.39
N LYS A 35 -5.79 19.95 -1.04
CA LYS A 35 -6.49 21.17 -0.66
C LYS A 35 -7.51 21.66 -1.70
N THR A 36 -7.19 21.54 -2.98
CA THR A 36 -8.03 22.02 -4.08
C THR A 36 -9.30 21.20 -4.22
N GLN A 37 -9.17 19.87 -4.19
CA GLN A 37 -10.35 18.99 -4.28
C GLN A 37 -11.22 19.07 -3.03
N ILE A 38 -10.61 19.18 -1.83
CA ILE A 38 -11.34 19.38 -0.58
C ILE A 38 -12.16 20.68 -0.64
N GLN A 39 -11.55 21.76 -1.11
CA GLN A 39 -12.23 23.05 -1.22
C GLN A 39 -13.39 23.00 -2.23
N LYS A 40 -13.17 22.46 -3.43
CA LYS A 40 -14.24 22.26 -4.43
C LYS A 40 -15.40 21.42 -3.88
N THR A 41 -15.07 20.34 -3.14
CA THR A 41 -16.09 19.49 -2.53
C THR A 41 -16.88 20.25 -1.47
N TYR A 42 -16.23 21.05 -0.65
CA TYR A 42 -16.90 21.91 0.34
C TYR A 42 -17.92 22.85 -0.34
N GLU A 43 -17.47 23.60 -1.34
CA GLU A 43 -18.33 24.54 -2.08
C GLU A 43 -19.55 23.84 -2.68
N LYS A 44 -19.37 22.67 -3.27
CA LYS A 44 -20.45 21.88 -3.84
C LYS A 44 -21.43 21.38 -2.76
N ILE A 45 -20.92 20.90 -1.62
CA ILE A 45 -21.76 20.45 -0.50
C ILE A 45 -22.60 21.59 0.06
N ILE A 46 -22.03 22.78 0.18
CA ILE A 46 -22.79 23.96 0.62
C ILE A 46 -23.89 24.32 -0.39
N SER A 47 -23.57 24.33 -1.67
CA SER A 47 -24.55 24.55 -2.74
C SER A 47 -25.70 23.51 -2.70
N ILE A 48 -25.39 22.25 -2.43
CA ILE A 48 -26.40 21.20 -2.27
C ILE A 48 -27.25 21.46 -1.01
N HIS A 49 -26.60 21.83 0.10
CA HIS A 49 -27.31 22.10 1.37
C HIS A 49 -28.29 23.28 1.26
N GLU A 50 -27.88 24.35 0.59
CA GLU A 50 -28.72 25.52 0.35
C GLU A 50 -29.99 25.19 -0.44
N GLN A 51 -29.95 24.17 -1.29
CA GLN A 51 -31.10 23.74 -2.09
C GLN A 51 -31.94 22.64 -1.42
N LYS A 52 -31.30 21.70 -0.72
CA LYS A 52 -31.98 20.47 -0.21
C LYS A 52 -31.79 20.20 1.29
N GLN A 53 -31.20 21.10 2.05
CA GLN A 53 -30.99 20.95 3.48
C GLN A 53 -30.40 19.56 3.88
N LEU A 54 -29.14 19.35 3.62
CA LEU A 54 -28.43 18.13 4.01
C LEU A 54 -28.44 17.96 5.54
N GLY A 55 -28.87 16.82 6.04
CA GLY A 55 -28.88 16.53 7.48
C GLY A 55 -27.52 16.06 8.00
N SER A 56 -26.79 15.29 7.21
CA SER A 56 -25.51 14.74 7.63
C SER A 56 -24.59 14.40 6.47
N ILE A 57 -23.29 14.42 6.73
CA ILE A 57 -22.21 14.01 5.84
C ILE A 57 -21.38 12.98 6.56
N CYS A 58 -20.97 11.92 5.84
CA CYS A 58 -19.98 10.96 6.30
C CYS A 58 -18.71 11.12 5.44
N ILE A 59 -17.60 11.47 6.08
CA ILE A 59 -16.29 11.54 5.45
C ILE A 59 -15.56 10.24 5.75
N ILE A 60 -15.23 9.46 4.72
CA ILE A 60 -14.45 8.21 4.85
C ILE A 60 -13.04 8.51 4.35
N ASN A 61 -12.07 8.51 5.25
CA ASN A 61 -10.66 8.66 4.93
C ASN A 61 -10.02 7.26 4.81
N ASP A 62 -9.79 6.82 3.58
CA ASP A 62 -8.99 5.62 3.31
C ASP A 62 -7.50 5.93 3.53
N GLU A 63 -6.75 4.96 4.03
CA GLU A 63 -5.36 5.17 4.50
C GLU A 63 -5.24 6.38 5.46
N GLY A 64 -6.10 6.45 6.46
CA GLY A 64 -6.21 7.59 7.38
C GLY A 64 -4.90 7.96 8.08
N ASP A 65 -3.95 7.03 8.22
CA ASP A 65 -2.60 7.26 8.72
C ASP A 65 -1.74 8.15 7.79
N VAL A 66 -2.05 8.17 6.49
CA VAL A 66 -1.34 9.02 5.51
C VAL A 66 -1.74 10.47 5.66
N VAL A 67 -3.03 10.72 5.93
CA VAL A 67 -3.58 12.07 6.17
C VAL A 67 -2.93 12.71 7.41
N THR A 68 -2.47 11.87 8.33
CA THR A 68 -1.91 12.28 9.62
C THR A 68 -0.37 12.31 9.64
N LYS A 69 0.31 12.34 8.51
CA LYS A 69 1.78 12.41 8.40
C LYS A 69 2.35 13.70 8.97
N ALA A 70 2.22 13.88 10.27
CA ALA A 70 3.09 14.80 10.98
C ALA A 70 4.41 14.07 11.27
N ARG A 71 5.53 14.58 10.76
CA ARG A 71 6.88 14.09 11.13
C ARG A 71 7.11 14.18 12.64
N ASN A 72 6.43 15.08 13.32
CA ASN A 72 6.32 15.18 14.78
C ASN A 72 4.84 15.41 15.11
N ILE A 73 4.23 14.46 15.79
CA ILE A 73 2.81 14.51 16.20
C ILE A 73 2.52 15.66 17.17
N THR A 74 3.50 16.09 17.94
CA THR A 74 3.42 17.26 18.82
C THR A 74 3.42 18.61 18.06
N ASP A 75 3.76 18.60 16.76
CA ASP A 75 3.88 19.82 15.96
C ASP A 75 2.66 20.00 15.06
N VAL A 76 1.56 20.50 15.64
CA VAL A 76 0.32 20.84 14.94
C VAL A 76 0.57 21.88 13.83
N ALA A 77 1.62 22.70 13.95
CA ALA A 77 1.95 23.74 12.95
C ALA A 77 2.45 23.13 11.63
N ASN A 78 3.06 21.94 11.67
CA ASN A 78 3.63 21.25 10.50
C ASN A 78 2.73 20.16 9.91
N GLN A 79 1.44 20.14 10.26
CA GLN A 79 0.49 19.22 9.64
C GLN A 79 0.33 19.53 8.14
N PRO A 80 0.06 18.49 7.29
CA PRO A 80 -0.23 18.68 5.88
C PRO A 80 -1.36 19.72 5.66
N GLU A 81 -1.23 20.53 4.62
CA GLU A 81 -2.20 21.56 4.32
C GLU A 81 -3.60 21.00 4.04
N SER A 82 -3.68 19.79 3.46
CA SER A 82 -4.93 19.04 3.30
C SER A 82 -5.60 18.74 4.64
N HIS A 83 -4.83 18.40 5.68
CA HIS A 83 -5.37 18.14 7.00
C HIS A 83 -6.00 19.39 7.63
N LYS A 84 -5.32 20.54 7.51
CA LYS A 84 -5.88 21.84 7.96
C LYS A 84 -7.19 22.15 7.22
N LYS A 85 -7.23 21.84 5.91
CA LYS A 85 -8.45 22.02 5.11
C LYS A 85 -9.57 21.09 5.53
N TRP A 86 -9.30 19.86 5.94
CA TRP A 86 -10.32 18.96 6.48
C TRP A 86 -10.90 19.44 7.81
N ILE A 87 -10.06 20.02 8.70
CA ILE A 87 -10.54 20.64 9.94
C ILE A 87 -11.45 21.82 9.63
N GLU A 88 -10.97 22.71 8.76
CA GLU A 88 -11.76 23.88 8.31
C GLU A 88 -13.08 23.46 7.67
N PHE A 89 -13.06 22.47 6.79
CA PHE A 89 -14.26 21.88 6.17
C PHE A 89 -15.25 21.38 7.23
N THR A 90 -14.77 20.57 8.18
CA THR A 90 -15.62 20.01 9.24
C THR A 90 -16.26 21.09 10.08
N GLN A 91 -15.48 22.10 10.50
CA GLN A 91 -15.97 23.20 11.32
C GLN A 91 -17.01 24.03 10.55
N LYS A 92 -16.67 24.53 9.37
CA LYS A 92 -17.59 25.36 8.55
C LYS A 92 -18.87 24.63 8.17
N THR A 93 -18.81 23.32 7.99
CA THR A 93 -19.98 22.49 7.68
C THR A 93 -20.86 22.32 8.91
N SER A 94 -20.26 22.09 10.07
CA SER A 94 -20.98 22.01 11.35
C SER A 94 -21.64 23.35 11.74
N ASP A 95 -20.98 24.48 11.51
CA ASP A 95 -21.50 25.83 11.77
C ASP A 95 -22.78 26.13 10.95
N ARG A 96 -23.01 25.40 9.87
CA ARG A 96 -24.22 25.45 9.04
C ARG A 96 -25.30 24.45 9.46
N GLY A 97 -25.11 23.75 10.57
CA GLY A 97 -26.08 22.79 11.10
C GLY A 97 -26.03 21.42 10.44
N ILE A 98 -25.04 21.14 9.59
CA ILE A 98 -24.85 19.82 8.95
C ILE A 98 -24.04 18.93 9.89
N SER A 99 -24.58 17.80 10.31
CA SER A 99 -23.86 16.82 11.13
C SER A 99 -22.73 16.18 10.30
N VAL A 100 -21.49 16.24 10.79
CA VAL A 100 -20.33 15.63 10.14
C VAL A 100 -19.83 14.44 10.95
N LYS A 101 -19.81 13.26 10.31
CA LYS A 101 -19.19 12.05 10.85
C LYS A 101 -17.91 11.77 10.08
N ARG A 102 -16.86 11.36 10.77
CA ARG A 102 -15.60 10.96 10.14
C ARG A 102 -15.29 9.51 10.47
N VAL A 103 -14.94 8.76 9.43
CA VAL A 103 -14.49 7.37 9.51
C VAL A 103 -13.08 7.31 8.93
N PHE A 104 -12.17 6.73 9.67
CA PHE A 104 -10.80 6.49 9.22
C PHE A 104 -10.63 5.00 9.00
N VAL A 105 -10.15 4.62 7.84
CA VAL A 105 -9.78 3.24 7.51
C VAL A 105 -8.26 3.20 7.42
N SER A 106 -7.62 2.34 8.19
CA SER A 106 -6.17 2.18 8.17
C SER A 106 -5.76 0.81 8.68
N ALA A 107 -4.72 0.25 8.08
CA ALA A 107 -4.04 -0.94 8.60
C ALA A 107 -3.08 -0.60 9.75
N THR A 108 -2.74 0.70 9.92
CA THR A 108 -1.82 1.23 10.93
C THR A 108 -2.49 2.42 11.63
N PRO A 109 -3.50 2.16 12.50
CA PRO A 109 -4.39 3.19 13.03
C PRO A 109 -3.77 4.07 14.14
N GLU A 110 -2.61 3.75 14.67
CA GLU A 110 -2.00 4.40 15.83
C GLU A 110 -1.90 5.93 15.70
N ASN A 111 -1.47 6.43 14.54
CA ASN A 111 -1.40 7.87 14.28
C ASN A 111 -2.78 8.53 14.23
N VAL A 112 -3.76 7.82 13.65
CA VAL A 112 -5.15 8.28 13.56
C VAL A 112 -5.74 8.41 14.97
N VAL A 113 -5.52 7.40 15.79
CA VAL A 113 -6.02 7.36 17.18
C VAL A 113 -5.44 8.50 17.99
N TYR A 114 -4.13 8.72 17.89
CA TYR A 114 -3.46 9.78 18.63
C TYR A 114 -3.95 11.18 18.24
N ILE A 115 -4.06 11.46 16.94
CA ILE A 115 -4.38 12.81 16.45
C ILE A 115 -5.86 13.10 16.53
N HIS A 116 -6.71 12.14 16.14
CA HIS A 116 -8.14 12.37 16.00
C HIS A 116 -8.98 11.92 17.19
N LYS A 117 -8.39 11.15 18.13
CA LYS A 117 -9.05 10.65 19.34
C LYS A 117 -10.46 10.15 19.03
N PRO A 118 -10.61 9.14 18.12
CA PRO A 118 -11.93 8.68 17.69
C PRO A 118 -12.68 8.10 18.88
N GLY A 119 -13.99 8.38 18.96
CA GLY A 119 -14.85 7.85 20.01
C GLY A 119 -15.13 6.34 19.88
N TYR A 120 -14.79 5.76 18.75
CA TYR A 120 -15.00 4.33 18.45
C TYR A 120 -13.87 3.75 17.63
N LEU A 121 -13.45 2.54 17.98
CA LEU A 121 -12.54 1.71 17.20
C LEU A 121 -13.24 0.39 16.82
N TRP A 122 -13.35 0.13 15.52
CA TRP A 122 -13.89 -1.11 14.99
C TRP A 122 -12.81 -1.96 14.35
N ASP A 123 -12.74 -3.24 14.77
CA ASP A 123 -12.05 -4.24 14.00
C ASP A 123 -12.97 -4.77 12.91
N LEU A 124 -12.44 -4.85 11.70
CA LEU A 124 -13.12 -5.60 10.66
C LEU A 124 -13.07 -7.11 10.98
N PRO A 125 -14.18 -7.84 10.79
CA PRO A 125 -14.17 -9.27 10.94
C PRO A 125 -13.10 -9.91 10.05
N ILE A 126 -12.25 -10.73 10.64
CA ILE A 126 -11.20 -11.44 9.91
C ILE A 126 -11.84 -12.62 9.17
N PRO A 127 -11.77 -12.70 7.83
CA PRO A 127 -12.28 -13.85 7.08
C PRO A 127 -11.57 -15.13 7.49
N LEU A 128 -12.27 -16.27 7.47
CA LEU A 128 -11.73 -17.58 7.87
C LEU A 128 -10.47 -17.98 7.09
N ASN A 129 -10.37 -17.60 5.84
CA ASN A 129 -9.23 -17.87 4.97
C ASN A 129 -8.19 -16.74 4.93
N TYR A 130 -8.23 -15.82 5.90
CA TYR A 130 -7.26 -14.75 5.99
C TYR A 130 -5.92 -15.23 6.51
N VAL A 131 -4.85 -14.87 5.81
CA VAL A 131 -3.47 -15.07 6.25
C VAL A 131 -3.03 -13.79 6.96
N GLY A 132 -2.90 -13.87 8.26
CA GLY A 132 -2.39 -12.78 9.10
C GLY A 132 -0.87 -12.77 9.16
N HIS A 133 -0.34 -11.82 9.92
CA HIS A 133 1.11 -11.65 10.15
C HIS A 133 1.73 -12.87 10.84
N ASP A 134 0.97 -13.54 11.71
CA ASP A 134 1.35 -14.75 12.45
C ASP A 134 1.55 -15.99 11.56
N LYS A 135 1.05 -15.95 10.34
CA LYS A 135 1.15 -17.05 9.35
C LYS A 135 2.24 -16.81 8.29
N ILE A 136 3.05 -15.78 8.45
CA ILE A 136 4.18 -15.50 7.57
C ILE A 136 5.41 -16.24 8.08
N ASN A 137 5.96 -17.14 7.27
CA ASN A 137 7.19 -17.86 7.61
C ASN A 137 8.40 -16.96 7.37
N PHE A 138 9.10 -16.65 8.42
CA PHE A 138 10.36 -15.91 8.37
C PHE A 138 11.52 -16.81 7.92
N ASN A 139 12.39 -16.25 7.09
CA ASN A 139 13.65 -16.85 6.67
C ASN A 139 14.73 -15.77 6.75
N GLU A 140 15.67 -15.96 7.63
CA GLU A 140 16.78 -15.03 7.83
C GLU A 140 17.61 -14.90 6.54
N LEU A 141 17.93 -13.66 6.19
CA LEU A 141 18.72 -13.31 5.03
C LEU A 141 19.65 -12.14 5.35
N ASN A 142 20.93 -12.42 5.53
CA ASN A 142 21.97 -11.43 5.82
C ASN A 142 22.80 -11.05 4.58
N ASP A 143 22.81 -11.92 3.56
CA ASP A 143 23.52 -11.67 2.31
C ASP A 143 22.52 -11.42 1.17
N PHE A 144 22.50 -10.18 0.67
CA PHE A 144 21.71 -9.76 -0.48
C PHE A 144 22.51 -9.72 -1.79
N SER A 145 23.61 -10.48 -1.87
CA SER A 145 24.36 -10.64 -3.12
C SER A 145 23.50 -11.27 -4.22
N THR A 146 23.80 -10.93 -5.46
CA THR A 146 23.08 -11.46 -6.64
C THR A 146 23.07 -12.99 -6.65
N GLY A 147 24.17 -13.63 -6.24
CA GLY A 147 24.28 -15.10 -6.17
C GLY A 147 23.30 -15.70 -5.14
N GLN A 148 23.19 -15.12 -3.96
CA GLN A 148 22.29 -15.59 -2.91
C GLN A 148 20.82 -15.36 -3.29
N ILE A 149 20.50 -14.18 -3.83
CA ILE A 149 19.16 -13.87 -4.33
C ILE A 149 18.75 -14.83 -5.46
N THR A 150 19.64 -15.12 -6.40
CA THR A 150 19.39 -16.08 -7.49
C THR A 150 19.04 -17.47 -6.95
N ARG A 151 19.77 -17.96 -5.92
CA ARG A 151 19.46 -19.26 -5.27
C ARG A 151 18.10 -19.27 -4.60
N ILE A 152 17.75 -18.18 -3.87
CA ILE A 152 16.45 -18.04 -3.24
C ILE A 152 15.36 -18.06 -4.30
N LEU A 153 15.48 -17.26 -5.35
CA LEU A 153 14.51 -17.21 -6.44
C LEU A 153 14.32 -18.58 -7.11
N ALA A 154 15.40 -19.28 -7.41
CA ALA A 154 15.33 -20.63 -8.00
C ALA A 154 14.61 -21.64 -7.08
N ARG A 155 14.82 -21.55 -5.74
CA ARG A 155 14.11 -22.35 -4.75
C ARG A 155 12.62 -22.01 -4.72
N GLU A 156 12.29 -20.71 -4.66
CA GLU A 156 10.92 -20.22 -4.59
C GLU A 156 10.12 -20.54 -5.87
N VAL A 157 10.77 -20.47 -7.04
CA VAL A 157 10.15 -20.89 -8.31
C VAL A 157 9.79 -22.37 -8.29
N ARG A 158 10.71 -23.23 -7.81
CA ARG A 158 10.42 -24.69 -7.71
C ARG A 158 9.21 -24.99 -6.82
N LEU A 159 9.09 -24.29 -5.70
CA LEU A 159 7.96 -24.46 -4.78
C LEU A 159 6.62 -24.00 -5.37
N ARG A 160 6.64 -23.03 -6.31
CA ARG A 160 5.46 -22.44 -6.93
C ARG A 160 5.13 -22.98 -8.32
N LYS A 161 5.92 -23.93 -8.81
CA LYS A 161 5.81 -24.40 -10.20
C LYS A 161 4.40 -24.87 -10.58
N GLN A 162 3.65 -25.43 -9.65
CA GLN A 162 2.30 -25.95 -9.90
C GLN A 162 1.24 -24.87 -9.71
N GLU A 163 1.25 -24.17 -8.58
CA GLU A 163 0.18 -23.22 -8.20
C GLU A 163 0.40 -21.80 -8.75
N GLY A 164 1.62 -21.48 -9.13
CA GLY A 164 2.00 -20.11 -9.48
C GLY A 164 2.19 -19.24 -8.25
N GLY A 165 2.49 -17.96 -8.47
CA GLY A 165 2.62 -16.97 -7.42
C GLY A 165 3.55 -15.82 -7.78
N MET A 166 3.41 -14.74 -7.03
CA MET A 166 4.24 -13.56 -7.20
C MET A 166 5.26 -13.47 -6.08
N ILE A 167 6.48 -13.13 -6.44
CA ILE A 167 7.57 -12.83 -5.52
C ILE A 167 7.77 -11.31 -5.56
N LEU A 168 7.71 -10.65 -4.43
CA LEU A 168 8.03 -9.23 -4.32
C LEU A 168 9.46 -9.07 -3.83
N TYR A 169 10.24 -8.24 -4.51
CA TYR A 169 11.55 -7.81 -4.02
C TYR A 169 11.49 -6.31 -3.72
N CYS A 170 11.35 -6.01 -2.44
CA CYS A 170 11.30 -4.64 -1.94
C CYS A 170 12.71 -4.17 -1.64
N VAL A 171 13.15 -3.13 -2.34
CA VAL A 171 14.44 -2.46 -2.12
C VAL A 171 14.14 -1.12 -1.46
N GLU A 172 14.61 -0.94 -0.24
CA GLU A 172 14.36 0.29 0.50
C GLU A 172 15.17 1.46 -0.06
N ARG A 173 14.63 2.66 0.12
CA ARG A 173 15.24 3.89 -0.35
C ARG A 173 16.35 4.35 0.59
N ASN A 174 17.57 4.52 0.08
CA ASN A 174 18.61 5.26 0.80
C ASN A 174 18.40 6.76 0.58
N LYS A 175 18.24 7.54 1.65
CA LYS A 175 17.92 8.97 1.54
C LYS A 175 19.04 9.85 1.00
N ASP A 176 20.27 9.37 1.05
CA ASP A 176 21.47 10.20 0.88
C ASP A 176 22.14 10.11 -0.49
N SER A 177 21.50 9.51 -1.50
CA SER A 177 22.16 9.39 -2.79
C SER A 177 21.20 9.54 -3.98
N ASP A 178 21.62 10.34 -4.95
CA ASP A 178 21.12 10.36 -6.33
C ASP A 178 21.29 8.97 -7.02
N GLU A 179 21.97 8.02 -6.35
CA GLU A 179 22.14 6.62 -6.75
C GLU A 179 20.89 5.74 -6.55
N ASN A 180 19.79 6.28 -6.00
CA ASN A 180 18.61 5.48 -5.64
C ASN A 180 17.95 4.80 -6.82
N ASP A 181 17.88 5.46 -7.97
CA ASP A 181 17.30 4.84 -9.18
C ASP A 181 18.27 3.82 -9.79
N ASN A 182 19.58 4.03 -9.61
CA ASN A 182 20.60 3.09 -10.01
C ASN A 182 20.51 1.77 -9.23
N ASN A 183 20.17 1.78 -7.94
CA ASN A 183 20.11 0.56 -7.13
C ASN A 183 18.97 -0.38 -7.55
N GLN A 184 17.75 0.15 -7.77
CA GLN A 184 16.62 -0.65 -8.25
C GLN A 184 16.89 -1.21 -9.64
N MET A 185 17.41 -0.38 -10.54
CA MET A 185 17.77 -0.78 -11.90
C MET A 185 18.92 -1.78 -11.92
N LYS A 186 19.92 -1.61 -11.05
CA LYS A 186 21.03 -2.56 -10.88
C LYS A 186 20.49 -3.93 -10.47
N VAL A 187 19.65 -3.99 -9.44
CA VAL A 187 19.02 -5.24 -8.99
C VAL A 187 18.21 -5.89 -10.12
N PHE A 188 17.44 -5.09 -10.86
CA PHE A 188 16.67 -5.58 -12.00
C PHE A 188 17.57 -6.20 -13.08
N ASN A 189 18.64 -5.49 -13.47
CA ASN A 189 19.60 -5.97 -14.48
C ASN A 189 20.35 -7.23 -14.01
N ASP A 190 20.79 -7.26 -12.75
CA ASP A 190 21.49 -8.41 -12.17
C ASP A 190 20.62 -9.67 -12.21
N ILE A 191 19.32 -9.53 -11.93
CA ILE A 191 18.38 -10.66 -11.97
C ILE A 191 18.08 -11.08 -13.42
N ILE A 192 17.96 -10.14 -14.34
CA ILE A 192 17.77 -10.45 -15.77
C ILE A 192 18.94 -11.26 -16.34
N LEU A 193 20.17 -10.91 -16.00
CA LEU A 193 21.35 -11.66 -16.41
C LEU A 193 21.29 -13.12 -15.92
N ASN A 194 20.66 -13.37 -14.78
CA ASN A 194 20.51 -14.68 -14.18
C ASN A 194 19.10 -15.31 -14.39
N LEU A 195 18.27 -14.73 -15.27
CA LEU A 195 16.87 -15.13 -15.43
C LEU A 195 16.67 -16.61 -15.75
N LYS A 196 17.55 -17.20 -16.57
CA LYS A 196 17.51 -18.64 -16.88
C LYS A 196 17.78 -19.51 -15.65
N GLN A 197 18.69 -19.08 -14.78
CA GLN A 197 19.10 -19.82 -13.57
C GLN A 197 17.99 -19.76 -12.50
N THR A 198 17.29 -18.63 -12.39
CA THR A 198 16.16 -18.49 -11.44
C THR A 198 14.96 -19.33 -11.84
N GLY A 199 14.73 -19.53 -13.13
CA GLY A 199 13.56 -20.21 -13.67
C GLY A 199 12.27 -19.37 -13.63
N LEU A 200 12.32 -18.08 -13.24
CA LEU A 200 11.19 -17.16 -13.29
C LEU A 200 10.64 -17.07 -14.72
N ASP A 201 9.33 -16.92 -14.87
CA ASP A 201 8.71 -16.73 -16.18
C ASP A 201 8.85 -15.29 -16.66
N ALA A 202 8.69 -14.32 -15.73
CA ALA A 202 8.93 -12.91 -16.00
C ALA A 202 9.50 -12.19 -14.77
N VAL A 203 10.28 -11.14 -15.05
CA VAL A 203 10.74 -10.17 -14.05
C VAL A 203 10.16 -8.83 -14.40
N THR A 204 9.53 -8.19 -13.44
CA THR A 204 8.95 -6.85 -13.58
C THR A 204 9.63 -5.88 -12.63
N MET A 205 9.72 -4.62 -13.04
CA MET A 205 10.14 -3.52 -12.19
C MET A 205 9.06 -2.42 -12.24
N TYR A 206 8.59 -2.04 -11.08
CA TYR A 206 7.57 -1.01 -10.92
C TYR A 206 8.18 0.27 -10.34
N ASN A 207 8.11 1.37 -11.09
CA ASN A 207 8.63 2.67 -10.67
C ASN A 207 7.72 3.84 -11.09
N SER A 208 8.19 5.08 -10.92
CA SER A 208 7.46 6.28 -11.33
C SER A 208 7.18 6.34 -12.83
N ASP A 209 8.08 5.79 -13.65
CA ASP A 209 8.07 5.95 -15.11
C ASP A 209 7.21 4.92 -15.82
N GLY A 210 6.90 3.80 -15.16
CA GLY A 210 6.11 2.73 -15.76
C GLY A 210 6.37 1.37 -15.14
N ILE A 211 5.96 0.34 -15.90
CA ILE A 211 6.18 -1.06 -15.56
C ILE A 211 7.10 -1.66 -16.60
N LYS A 212 8.33 -1.96 -16.21
CA LYS A 212 9.26 -2.68 -17.06
C LYS A 212 9.08 -4.18 -16.89
N VAL A 213 9.13 -4.93 -17.98
CA VAL A 213 9.03 -6.39 -17.95
C VAL A 213 10.01 -7.06 -18.90
N VAL A 214 10.58 -8.17 -18.43
CA VAL A 214 11.43 -9.09 -19.23
C VAL A 214 10.92 -10.50 -19.03
N PHE A 215 10.82 -11.24 -20.13
CA PHE A 215 10.35 -12.62 -20.16
C PHE A 215 11.49 -13.60 -20.32
N ARG A 216 11.41 -14.75 -19.67
CA ARG A 216 12.35 -15.83 -19.85
C ARG A 216 12.23 -16.49 -21.24
N LEU A 217 11.00 -16.67 -21.72
CA LEU A 217 10.70 -17.33 -22.98
C LEU A 217 10.25 -16.33 -24.06
N LYS A 218 10.79 -16.47 -25.27
CA LYS A 218 10.40 -15.65 -26.42
C LYS A 218 8.89 -15.76 -26.72
N LYS A 219 8.31 -16.96 -26.57
CA LYS A 219 6.87 -17.20 -26.76
C LYS A 219 6.03 -16.30 -25.84
N GLN A 220 6.33 -16.27 -24.55
CA GLN A 220 5.61 -15.44 -23.57
C GLN A 220 5.71 -13.95 -23.92
N LYS A 221 6.92 -13.49 -24.29
CA LYS A 221 7.14 -12.10 -24.77
C LYS A 221 6.25 -11.76 -25.96
N THR A 222 6.22 -12.63 -26.98
CA THR A 222 5.40 -12.40 -28.19
C THR A 222 3.91 -12.35 -27.84
N MET A 223 3.41 -13.29 -27.02
CA MET A 223 2.03 -13.29 -26.57
C MET A 223 1.66 -12.00 -25.84
N PHE A 224 2.55 -11.50 -24.96
CA PHE A 224 2.33 -10.28 -24.23
C PHE A 224 2.30 -9.04 -25.15
N ILE A 225 3.25 -8.93 -26.09
CA ILE A 225 3.27 -7.84 -27.08
C ILE A 225 1.96 -7.81 -27.87
N ASN A 226 1.55 -8.92 -28.46
CA ASN A 226 0.31 -9.03 -29.20
C ASN A 226 -0.91 -8.60 -28.34
N LYS A 227 -0.90 -8.95 -27.06
CA LYS A 227 -1.97 -8.58 -26.12
C LYS A 227 -2.05 -7.07 -25.89
N ILE A 228 -0.93 -6.41 -25.60
CA ILE A 228 -0.89 -4.96 -25.34
C ILE A 228 -1.20 -4.17 -26.62
N GLU A 229 -0.74 -4.64 -27.79
CA GLU A 229 -1.07 -4.04 -29.09
C GLU A 229 -2.56 -4.15 -29.44
N THR A 230 -3.18 -5.30 -29.19
CA THR A 230 -4.64 -5.49 -29.36
C THR A 230 -5.44 -4.53 -28.47
N LEU A 231 -4.88 -4.09 -27.34
CA LEU A 231 -5.52 -3.17 -26.39
C LEU A 231 -5.10 -1.71 -26.61
N ASP A 232 -4.34 -1.42 -27.66
CA ASP A 232 -3.81 -0.09 -27.97
C ASP A 232 -3.05 0.57 -26.80
N LEU A 233 -2.34 -0.26 -25.99
CA LEU A 233 -1.54 0.24 -24.88
C LEU A 233 -0.20 0.76 -25.37
N LYS A 234 0.19 1.94 -24.92
CA LYS A 234 1.49 2.52 -25.27
C LYS A 234 2.62 1.82 -24.55
N TYR A 235 3.60 1.38 -25.28
CA TYR A 235 4.82 0.77 -24.75
C TYR A 235 6.05 1.19 -25.55
N THR A 236 7.22 1.06 -24.93
CA THR A 236 8.52 1.15 -25.58
C THR A 236 9.30 -0.13 -25.36
N MET A 237 10.22 -0.44 -26.25
CA MET A 237 11.06 -1.63 -26.14
C MET A 237 12.52 -1.25 -26.32
N ASP A 238 13.33 -1.63 -25.33
CA ASP A 238 14.80 -1.50 -25.36
C ASP A 238 15.45 -2.79 -24.91
N ASN A 239 16.32 -3.38 -25.72
CA ASN A 239 17.14 -4.57 -25.40
C ASN A 239 16.37 -5.73 -24.71
N ASN A 240 15.20 -6.11 -25.19
CA ASN A 240 14.28 -7.10 -24.60
C ASN A 240 13.48 -6.62 -23.37
N ILE A 241 13.68 -5.43 -22.88
CA ILE A 241 12.86 -4.80 -21.82
C ILE A 241 11.67 -4.12 -22.50
N ILE A 242 10.47 -4.52 -22.13
CA ILE A 242 9.23 -3.84 -22.52
C ILE A 242 8.87 -2.90 -21.39
N ASN A 243 8.66 -1.61 -21.69
CA ASN A 243 8.21 -0.62 -20.73
C ASN A 243 6.80 -0.16 -21.08
N VAL A 244 5.83 -0.49 -20.23
CA VAL A 244 4.41 -0.10 -20.37
C VAL A 244 4.14 1.11 -19.49
N ASN A 245 3.47 2.11 -20.05
CA ASN A 245 3.12 3.32 -19.29
C ASN A 245 2.08 2.96 -18.22
N LYS A 246 2.38 3.26 -16.94
CA LYS A 246 1.48 2.96 -15.82
C LYS A 246 0.16 3.72 -15.85
N LYS A 247 0.06 4.82 -16.60
CA LYS A 247 -1.18 5.59 -16.74
C LYS A 247 -2.20 4.87 -17.64
N ASP A 248 -1.72 3.99 -18.50
CA ASP A 248 -2.54 3.32 -19.50
C ASP A 248 -3.07 1.95 -19.00
N ILE A 249 -2.54 1.45 -17.87
CA ILE A 249 -2.90 0.13 -17.37
C ILE A 249 -3.00 0.07 -15.84
N VAL A 250 -4.08 -0.53 -15.37
CA VAL A 250 -4.23 -0.88 -13.94
C VAL A 250 -3.34 -2.09 -13.63
N ILE A 251 -2.67 -2.06 -12.49
CA ILE A 251 -1.66 -3.06 -12.13
C ILE A 251 -2.21 -4.49 -12.07
N SER A 252 -3.45 -4.68 -11.60
CA SER A 252 -4.10 -6.00 -11.58
C SER A 252 -4.31 -6.57 -12.98
N LYS A 253 -4.70 -5.72 -13.95
CA LYS A 253 -4.81 -6.10 -15.36
C LYS A 253 -3.46 -6.44 -15.97
N PHE A 254 -2.42 -5.69 -15.63
CA PHE A 254 -1.07 -5.98 -16.10
C PHE A 254 -0.64 -7.40 -15.70
N TYR A 255 -0.83 -7.78 -14.42
CA TYR A 255 -0.54 -9.14 -13.96
C TYR A 255 -1.48 -10.19 -14.54
N GLY A 256 -2.75 -9.85 -14.79
CA GLY A 256 -3.68 -10.70 -15.54
C GLY A 256 -3.19 -11.00 -16.95
N TYR A 257 -2.60 -10.00 -17.63
CA TYR A 257 -1.99 -10.21 -18.95
C TYR A 257 -0.74 -11.08 -18.90
N LEU A 258 0.14 -10.91 -17.90
CA LEU A 258 1.25 -11.83 -17.72
C LEU A 258 0.76 -13.26 -17.51
N GLN A 259 -0.25 -13.44 -16.69
CA GLN A 259 -0.84 -14.76 -16.43
C GLN A 259 -1.47 -15.38 -17.69
N SER A 260 -2.16 -14.57 -18.51
CA SER A 260 -2.70 -15.03 -19.79
C SER A 260 -1.62 -15.42 -20.83
N CYS A 261 -0.38 -15.01 -20.59
CA CYS A 261 0.81 -15.39 -21.37
C CYS A 261 1.57 -16.58 -20.76
N ASP A 262 0.92 -17.41 -19.96
CA ASP A 262 1.49 -18.58 -19.26
C ASP A 262 2.61 -18.23 -18.26
N CYS A 263 2.64 -17.00 -17.74
CA CYS A 263 3.54 -16.64 -16.64
C CYS A 263 2.95 -17.09 -15.31
N LYS A 264 3.49 -18.17 -14.74
CA LYS A 264 3.04 -18.71 -13.44
C LYS A 264 3.78 -18.09 -12.28
N VAL A 265 5.11 -17.89 -12.41
CA VAL A 265 5.92 -17.31 -11.33
C VAL A 265 6.58 -16.02 -11.81
N VAL A 266 6.18 -14.93 -11.22
CA VAL A 266 6.62 -13.58 -11.58
C VAL A 266 7.34 -12.93 -10.40
N LEU A 267 8.49 -12.32 -10.67
CA LEU A 267 9.16 -11.45 -9.71
C LEU A 267 8.80 -9.99 -10.00
N THR A 268 8.45 -9.26 -8.95
CA THR A 268 8.25 -7.81 -9.01
C THR A 268 9.25 -7.10 -8.13
N ILE A 269 10.04 -6.22 -8.70
CA ILE A 269 11.03 -5.39 -8.01
C ILE A 269 10.48 -3.98 -7.88
N GLY A 270 10.55 -3.41 -6.69
CA GLY A 270 10.14 -2.04 -6.45
C GLY A 270 10.66 -1.50 -5.14
N LYS A 271 10.38 -0.20 -4.93
CA LYS A 271 10.69 0.55 -3.73
C LYS A 271 9.38 0.85 -2.96
N ASP A 272 9.25 2.05 -2.45
CA ASP A 272 8.09 2.56 -1.70
C ASP A 272 6.74 2.31 -2.38
N LEU A 273 6.71 2.25 -3.73
CA LEU A 273 5.49 1.93 -4.47
C LEU A 273 4.97 0.51 -4.24
N ILE A 274 5.85 -0.45 -3.87
CA ILE A 274 5.41 -1.78 -3.43
C ILE A 274 4.82 -1.73 -2.03
N SER A 275 5.28 -0.81 -1.18
CA SER A 275 4.87 -0.74 0.21
C SER A 275 3.50 -0.10 0.43
N ARG A 276 2.98 0.74 -0.49
CA ARG A 276 1.75 1.53 -0.26
C ARG A 276 0.76 1.50 -1.44
N GLY A 277 -0.53 1.52 -1.12
CA GLY A 277 -1.63 1.88 -2.03
C GLY A 277 -1.88 0.97 -3.23
N ILE A 278 -1.12 -0.12 -3.42
CA ILE A 278 -1.23 -0.99 -4.59
C ILE A 278 -1.40 -2.44 -4.16
N SER A 279 -2.44 -3.07 -4.66
CA SER A 279 -2.64 -4.51 -4.52
C SER A 279 -1.94 -5.25 -5.65
N PHE A 280 -0.93 -6.05 -5.32
CA PHE A 280 -0.24 -6.93 -6.26
C PHE A 280 -1.00 -8.25 -6.39
N VAL A 281 -2.13 -8.18 -7.09
CA VAL A 281 -3.02 -9.32 -7.38
C VAL A 281 -3.44 -9.21 -8.83
N SER A 282 -3.41 -10.31 -9.59
CA SER A 282 -3.95 -10.31 -10.94
C SER A 282 -5.48 -10.29 -10.91
N ASP A 283 -6.11 -9.77 -11.97
CA ASP A 283 -7.57 -9.73 -12.11
C ASP A 283 -8.17 -11.06 -12.60
N HIS A 284 -7.40 -12.14 -12.57
CA HIS A 284 -7.87 -13.47 -12.94
C HIS A 284 -8.85 -14.01 -11.90
N LYS A 285 -10.07 -14.37 -12.32
CA LYS A 285 -11.18 -14.69 -11.41
C LYS A 285 -10.96 -15.96 -10.58
N GLU A 286 -10.42 -17.01 -11.17
CA GLU A 286 -10.34 -18.33 -10.54
C GLU A 286 -9.06 -18.54 -9.71
N ASN A 287 -7.92 -18.16 -10.26
CA ASN A 287 -6.61 -18.35 -9.63
C ASN A 287 -5.72 -17.13 -9.83
N PRO A 288 -5.97 -16.02 -9.13
CA PRO A 288 -5.17 -14.82 -9.31
C PRO A 288 -3.73 -15.03 -8.83
N LEU A 289 -2.76 -14.49 -9.57
CA LEU A 289 -1.39 -14.33 -9.07
C LEU A 289 -1.41 -13.41 -7.86
N THR A 290 -0.99 -13.91 -6.72
CA THR A 290 -0.91 -13.16 -5.47
C THR A 290 0.51 -13.16 -4.94
N ALA A 291 0.87 -12.16 -4.14
CA ALA A 291 2.14 -12.13 -3.44
C ALA A 291 2.23 -13.29 -2.43
N THR A 292 3.16 -14.21 -2.65
CA THR A 292 3.40 -15.38 -1.80
C THR A 292 4.74 -15.34 -1.11
N THR A 293 5.66 -14.53 -1.62
CA THR A 293 7.00 -14.36 -1.05
C THR A 293 7.40 -12.90 -1.15
N MET A 294 8.09 -12.43 -0.14
CA MET A 294 8.76 -11.14 -0.15
C MET A 294 10.23 -11.31 0.21
N ILE A 295 11.09 -10.69 -0.56
CA ILE A 295 12.48 -10.41 -0.21
C ILE A 295 12.51 -8.94 0.14
N TYR A 296 12.79 -8.63 1.41
CA TYR A 296 12.86 -7.26 1.89
C TYR A 296 14.31 -6.90 2.23
N LYS A 297 14.92 -6.06 1.39
CA LYS A 297 16.26 -5.54 1.61
C LYS A 297 16.15 -4.22 2.37
N PRO A 298 16.54 -4.18 3.64
CA PRO A 298 16.44 -2.97 4.44
C PRO A 298 17.44 -1.91 3.98
N GLY A 299 17.02 -0.64 4.07
CA GLY A 299 17.89 0.52 3.90
C GLY A 299 18.61 0.92 5.19
N ASN A 300 19.14 2.14 5.21
CA ASN A 300 19.85 2.68 6.36
C ASN A 300 18.91 3.11 7.51
N GLN A 301 17.64 3.36 7.20
CA GLN A 301 16.64 3.75 8.18
C GLN A 301 15.48 2.74 8.16
N LEU A 302 15.06 2.31 9.33
CA LEU A 302 13.91 1.45 9.51
C LEU A 302 12.71 2.30 9.97
N HIS A 303 11.63 2.23 9.22
CA HIS A 303 10.38 2.89 9.57
C HIS A 303 9.30 1.82 9.77
N CYS A 304 8.93 1.54 11.03
CA CYS A 304 8.08 0.40 11.37
C CYS A 304 6.72 0.42 10.66
N VAL A 305 6.07 1.57 10.50
CA VAL A 305 4.81 1.70 9.75
C VAL A 305 5.00 1.31 8.28
N ALA A 306 6.04 1.83 7.62
CA ALA A 306 6.33 1.50 6.22
C ALA A 306 6.70 0.02 6.05
N LEU A 307 7.45 -0.53 7.01
CA LEU A 307 7.80 -1.94 7.07
C LEU A 307 6.54 -2.82 7.21
N CYS A 308 5.65 -2.47 8.15
CA CYS A 308 4.38 -3.17 8.35
C CYS A 308 3.51 -3.13 7.09
N GLN A 309 3.42 -1.99 6.43
CA GLN A 309 2.68 -1.86 5.18
C GLN A 309 3.31 -2.67 4.04
N ALA A 310 4.64 -2.71 3.95
CA ALA A 310 5.35 -3.52 2.95
C ALA A 310 5.10 -5.02 3.18
N ILE A 311 5.39 -5.52 4.39
CA ILE A 311 5.22 -6.93 4.74
C ILE A 311 3.74 -7.33 4.72
N GLY A 312 2.83 -6.40 5.02
CA GLY A 312 1.39 -6.56 4.90
C GLY A 312 0.91 -6.97 3.50
N ARG A 313 1.73 -6.79 2.45
CA ARG A 313 1.43 -7.33 1.10
C ARG A 313 1.40 -8.86 1.05
N LEU A 314 2.01 -9.51 2.03
CA LEU A 314 1.93 -10.97 2.20
C LEU A 314 0.68 -11.40 2.96
N THR A 315 -0.01 -10.50 3.64
CA THR A 315 -1.28 -10.79 4.34
C THR A 315 -2.48 -10.69 3.40
N GLY A 316 -3.62 -11.18 3.82
CA GLY A 316 -4.86 -11.08 3.08
C GLY A 316 -5.56 -12.41 2.88
N THR A 317 -6.63 -12.41 2.11
CA THR A 317 -7.39 -13.62 1.81
C THR A 317 -6.56 -14.60 0.99
N ALA A 318 -6.33 -15.79 1.54
CA ALA A 318 -5.56 -16.82 0.86
C ALA A 318 -6.41 -17.49 -0.23
N GLN A 319 -6.08 -17.23 -1.48
CA GLN A 319 -6.56 -18.01 -2.61
C GLN A 319 -5.58 -19.14 -3.01
N SER A 320 -4.34 -19.06 -2.52
CA SER A 320 -3.29 -20.05 -2.71
C SER A 320 -3.04 -20.81 -1.41
N LYS A 321 -2.85 -22.13 -1.51
CA LYS A 321 -2.43 -23.00 -0.40
C LYS A 321 -0.96 -22.82 -0.01
N LEU A 322 -0.20 -22.06 -0.80
CA LEU A 322 1.21 -21.81 -0.54
C LEU A 322 1.41 -20.98 0.72
N SER A 323 2.33 -21.41 1.55
CA SER A 323 2.76 -20.65 2.72
C SER A 323 3.38 -19.31 2.30
N ARG A 324 3.04 -18.24 3.03
CA ARG A 324 3.66 -16.92 2.85
C ARG A 324 5.06 -16.93 3.44
N ARG A 325 6.02 -16.32 2.74
CA ARG A 325 7.43 -16.33 3.15
C ARG A 325 8.03 -14.93 3.07
N LEU A 326 8.73 -14.57 4.13
CA LEU A 326 9.50 -13.33 4.22
C LEU A 326 10.98 -13.69 4.34
N TYR A 327 11.80 -13.10 3.47
CA TYR A 327 13.25 -13.13 3.52
C TYR A 327 13.75 -11.75 3.88
N THR A 328 14.35 -11.60 5.03
CA THR A 328 14.95 -10.34 5.51
C THR A 328 15.92 -10.62 6.66
N THR A 329 16.55 -9.58 7.18
CA THR A 329 17.45 -9.71 8.34
C THR A 329 16.65 -9.92 9.64
N ASP A 330 17.28 -10.55 10.62
CA ASP A 330 16.67 -10.84 11.92
C ASP A 330 16.23 -9.57 12.65
N ASP A 331 17.04 -8.51 12.62
CA ASP A 331 16.70 -7.22 13.23
C ASP A 331 15.44 -6.58 12.62
N VAL A 332 15.24 -6.69 11.28
CA VAL A 332 14.04 -6.20 10.61
C VAL A 332 12.82 -7.01 11.02
N TYR A 333 12.96 -8.34 11.08
CA TYR A 333 11.85 -9.20 11.49
C TYR A 333 11.44 -8.99 12.95
N ASN A 334 12.40 -8.88 13.86
CA ASN A 334 12.12 -8.63 15.27
C ASN A 334 11.44 -7.29 15.50
N ASN A 335 11.90 -6.23 14.83
CA ASN A 335 11.24 -4.92 14.88
C ASN A 335 9.81 -4.97 14.33
N TYR A 336 9.60 -5.71 13.23
CA TYR A 336 8.28 -5.92 12.66
C TYR A 336 7.34 -6.64 13.62
N MET A 337 7.78 -7.73 14.24
CA MET A 337 6.95 -8.51 15.17
C MET A 337 6.63 -7.70 16.44
N THR A 338 7.62 -7.01 16.99
CA THR A 338 7.40 -6.12 18.14
C THR A 338 6.38 -5.02 17.80
N PHE A 339 6.46 -4.45 16.59
CA PHE A 339 5.47 -3.46 16.14
C PHE A 339 4.06 -4.04 16.08
N ILE A 340 3.90 -5.25 15.52
CA ILE A 340 2.60 -5.93 15.42
C ILE A 340 2.02 -6.26 16.81
N GLU A 341 2.86 -6.73 17.74
CA GLU A 341 2.44 -7.03 19.10
C GLU A 341 1.99 -5.77 19.83
N ASN A 342 2.79 -4.73 19.80
CA ASN A 342 2.44 -3.44 20.39
C ASN A 342 1.15 -2.86 19.77
N GLN A 343 0.93 -3.00 18.48
CA GLN A 343 -0.29 -2.57 17.82
C GLN A 343 -1.53 -3.27 18.39
N LYS A 344 -1.44 -4.58 18.67
CA LYS A 344 -2.51 -5.35 19.31
C LYS A 344 -2.80 -4.83 20.74
N GLU A 345 -1.76 -4.51 21.50
CA GLU A 345 -1.91 -3.95 22.85
C GLU A 345 -2.60 -2.58 22.86
N ILE A 346 -2.24 -1.70 21.91
CA ILE A 346 -2.91 -0.40 21.77
C ILE A 346 -4.38 -0.59 21.44
N ILE A 347 -4.68 -1.42 20.44
CA ILE A 347 -6.06 -1.67 20.03
C ILE A 347 -6.87 -2.19 21.22
N LYS A 348 -6.29 -3.10 22.01
CA LYS A 348 -6.90 -3.61 23.24
C LYS A 348 -7.15 -2.51 24.27
N ALA A 349 -6.13 -1.72 24.57
CA ALA A 349 -6.21 -0.63 25.54
C ALA A 349 -7.26 0.43 25.15
N ILE A 350 -7.34 0.78 23.86
CA ILE A 350 -8.35 1.72 23.36
C ILE A 350 -9.76 1.13 23.51
N LYS A 351 -9.96 -0.14 23.20
CA LYS A 351 -11.28 -0.80 23.36
C LYS A 351 -11.73 -0.85 24.81
N GLU A 352 -10.81 -1.07 25.73
CA GLU A 352 -11.09 -1.13 27.16
C GLU A 352 -11.34 0.26 27.77
N ASN A 353 -10.80 1.32 27.18
CA ASN A 353 -10.82 2.68 27.71
C ASN A 353 -11.41 3.73 26.76
N VAL A 354 -12.38 3.35 25.90
CA VAL A 354 -12.98 4.21 24.85
C VAL A 354 -13.36 5.61 25.34
N ASN A 355 -13.75 5.75 26.61
CA ASN A 355 -14.11 7.03 27.22
C ASN A 355 -12.96 7.78 27.90
N LYS A 356 -11.74 7.24 27.90
CA LYS A 356 -10.57 7.77 28.63
C LYS A 356 -9.27 7.72 27.82
N VAL A 357 -9.33 7.75 26.51
CA VAL A 357 -8.12 7.84 25.69
C VAL A 357 -7.54 9.24 25.87
N ASP A 358 -6.68 9.40 26.86
CA ASP A 358 -5.93 10.62 27.11
C ASP A 358 -4.51 10.55 26.55
N ASP A 359 -3.81 11.69 26.59
CA ASP A 359 -2.46 11.79 26.04
C ASP A 359 -1.45 10.91 26.81
N SER A 360 -1.73 10.58 28.10
CA SER A 360 -0.87 9.73 28.90
C SER A 360 -0.92 8.27 28.47
N LEU A 361 -2.11 7.77 28.16
CA LEU A 361 -2.29 6.38 27.71
C LEU A 361 -1.55 6.12 26.38
N ILE A 362 -1.44 7.12 25.51
CA ILE A 362 -0.82 6.98 24.19
C ILE A 362 0.68 7.28 24.25
N SER A 363 1.12 8.26 25.08
CA SER A 363 2.53 8.63 25.19
C SER A 363 3.39 7.56 25.88
N ASP A 364 2.79 6.79 26.78
CA ASP A 364 3.47 5.70 27.50
C ASP A 364 3.63 4.44 26.65
N ILE A 365 2.91 4.33 25.55
CA ILE A 365 2.99 3.17 24.69
C ILE A 365 4.25 3.26 23.81
N ALA A 366 5.15 2.30 23.98
CA ALA A 366 6.43 2.18 23.27
C ALA A 366 6.32 2.29 21.73
N LEU A 367 5.16 2.02 21.17
CA LEU A 367 4.83 2.11 19.75
C LEU A 367 5.06 3.48 19.16
N TRP A 368 4.78 4.51 19.92
CA TRP A 368 5.02 5.88 19.51
C TRP A 368 6.49 6.17 19.22
N LYS A 369 7.38 5.60 20.04
CA LYS A 369 8.83 5.67 19.82
C LYS A 369 9.25 4.88 18.59
N MET A 370 8.60 3.76 18.30
CA MET A 370 8.90 2.87 17.16
C MET A 370 8.33 3.34 15.83
N SER A 371 7.31 4.21 15.79
CA SER A 371 6.79 4.79 14.57
C SER A 371 7.71 5.86 13.95
N ARG A 372 8.78 6.25 14.67
CA ARG A 372 9.78 7.18 14.17
C ARG A 372 10.80 6.45 13.29
N PRO A 373 11.40 7.15 12.30
CA PRO A 373 12.55 6.61 11.60
C PRO A 373 13.66 6.33 12.61
N VAL A 374 14.06 5.09 12.75
CA VAL A 374 15.17 4.69 13.61
C VAL A 374 16.38 4.46 12.71
N ASP A 375 17.49 5.12 13.02
CA ASP A 375 18.76 4.84 12.35
C ASP A 375 19.24 3.45 12.79
N ARG A 376 19.50 2.59 11.82
CA ARG A 376 19.97 1.22 12.03
C ARG A 376 21.27 1.14 12.82
N LYS A 377 22.11 2.18 12.73
CA LYS A 377 23.33 2.29 13.55
C LYS A 377 23.03 2.50 15.04
N THR A 378 21.99 3.27 15.33
CA THR A 378 21.55 3.51 16.72
C THR A 378 20.96 2.25 17.34
N LEU A 379 20.19 1.46 16.59
CA LEU A 379 19.67 0.17 17.05
C LEU A 379 20.76 -0.86 17.36
N LYS A 380 21.86 -0.87 16.60
CA LYS A 380 23.02 -1.72 16.90
C LYS A 380 23.73 -1.29 18.19
N LEU A 381 23.91 0.01 18.40
CA LEU A 381 24.55 0.56 19.59
C LEU A 381 23.74 0.26 20.87
N GLU A 382 22.41 0.30 20.79
CA GLU A 382 21.55 -0.05 21.95
C GLU A 382 21.57 -1.55 22.26
N LYS A 383 21.72 -2.43 21.27
CA LYS A 383 21.88 -3.88 21.50
C LYS A 383 23.25 -4.25 22.06
N ASP A 384 24.29 -3.49 21.73
CA ASP A 384 25.64 -3.72 22.24
C ASP A 384 25.86 -3.13 23.66
N MET A 385 24.85 -2.39 24.20
CA MET A 385 24.86 -1.81 25.55
C MET A 385 23.95 -2.55 26.56
N VAL A 386 23.25 -3.61 26.13
CA VAL A 386 22.46 -4.51 26.97
C VAL A 386 23.14 -5.88 27.06
#